data_3ac66aca6487095205ed7ad5f05c6e60
#
_entry.id   3ac66aca6487095205ed7ad5f05c6e60
#
_cell.length_a   1.000
_cell.length_b   1.000
_cell.length_c   1.000
_cell.angle_alpha   90.00
_cell.angle_beta   90.00
_cell.angle_gamma   90.00
#
_symmetry.space_group_name_H-M   'P 1'
#
loop_
_entity.id
_entity.type
_entity.pdbx_description
1 polymer ?
#
loop_
_entity_poly.entity_id
_entity_poly.type
_entity_poly.pdbx_seq_one_letter_code
_entity_poly.pdbx_strand_id
1 'polypeptide(L)'
;CCLYAGLKISGTNAEVMPGQWEFQIGAASALTVSDHMHVARWLLDRIAEDYDVVISYAAKPQKGDWNGAGAHTNFSTKAMRNDYSAIDAACKALGSKVMEHVSNYGHDIESRLTGKHETAPYNKFTYGVSNRGASVRIPWQVARDKKGYAEDRRPNANVDPYVVTRLILETVCGAAKAPVAKKAKTKSVKPAPKKSTAKSVKKSKGAKSSKKK
;
A
#
# COMPACT_ATOMS: atom_id res chain seq x y z
N CYS A 1 15.99 -0.54 -14.01
CA CYS A 1 14.99 -1.63 -14.05
C CYS A 1 13.58 -1.09 -14.28
N CYS A 2 13.05 -0.21 -13.43
CA CYS A 2 11.68 0.31 -13.58
C CYS A 2 11.42 0.95 -14.95
N LEU A 3 12.30 1.81 -15.44
CA LEU A 3 12.18 2.42 -16.76
C LEU A 3 12.21 1.38 -17.88
N TYR A 4 13.09 0.39 -17.79
CA TYR A 4 13.16 -0.71 -18.75
C TYR A 4 11.89 -1.57 -18.76
N ALA A 5 11.28 -1.78 -17.59
CA ALA A 5 10.00 -2.47 -17.43
C ALA A 5 8.78 -1.63 -17.87
N GLY A 6 8.98 -0.41 -18.36
CA GLY A 6 7.91 0.48 -18.82
C GLY A 6 7.13 1.15 -17.71
N LEU A 7 7.63 1.14 -16.47
CA LEU A 7 6.98 1.81 -15.35
C LEU A 7 7.15 3.33 -15.43
N LYS A 8 6.12 4.05 -15.06
CA LYS A 8 6.14 5.52 -14.98
C LYS A 8 6.81 5.99 -13.69
N ILE A 9 8.07 5.68 -13.51
CA ILE A 9 8.85 6.20 -12.40
C ILE A 9 9.28 7.64 -12.73
N SER A 10 9.11 8.56 -11.77
CA SER A 10 9.36 9.99 -11.97
C SER A 10 10.49 10.54 -11.10
N GLY A 11 10.94 9.82 -10.11
CA GLY A 11 12.07 10.23 -9.29
C GLY A 11 12.36 9.30 -8.13
N THR A 12 13.53 9.51 -7.55
CA THR A 12 13.97 8.85 -6.31
C THR A 12 14.74 9.87 -5.47
N ASN A 13 14.64 9.75 -4.15
CA ASN A 13 15.44 10.55 -3.21
C ASN A 13 15.71 9.76 -1.92
N ALA A 14 16.78 10.17 -1.23
CA ALA A 14 17.05 9.71 0.12
C ALA A 14 16.12 10.44 1.11
N GLU A 15 15.65 9.72 2.11
CA GLU A 15 14.82 10.21 3.19
C GLU A 15 15.64 10.46 4.48
N VAL A 16 14.98 10.97 5.52
CA VAL A 16 15.64 11.40 6.76
C VAL A 16 16.17 10.22 7.57
N MET A 17 15.42 9.13 7.67
CA MET A 17 15.85 7.95 8.41
C MET A 17 17.00 7.24 7.66
N PRO A 18 18.07 6.80 8.34
CA PRO A 18 19.15 6.08 7.70
C PRO A 18 18.65 4.85 6.93
N GLY A 19 19.13 4.70 5.68
CA GLY A 19 18.72 3.60 4.79
C GLY A 19 17.33 3.73 4.19
N GLN A 20 16.61 4.81 4.47
CA GLN A 20 15.29 5.06 3.87
C GLN A 20 15.43 5.80 2.53
N TRP A 21 14.78 5.24 1.52
CA TRP A 21 14.69 5.81 0.18
C TRP A 21 13.25 5.93 -0.26
N GLU A 22 12.95 6.97 -0.99
CA GLU A 22 11.67 7.21 -1.63
C GLU A 22 11.78 7.05 -3.14
N PHE A 23 10.77 6.51 -3.77
CA PHE A 23 10.58 6.55 -5.21
C PHE A 23 9.14 6.99 -5.55
N GLN A 24 8.96 7.60 -6.70
CA GLN A 24 7.66 8.11 -7.14
C GLN A 24 7.20 7.43 -8.40
N ILE A 25 5.95 6.99 -8.39
CA ILE A 25 5.24 6.46 -9.55
C ILE A 25 4.20 7.50 -10.02
N GLY A 26 4.12 7.72 -11.30
CA GLY A 26 3.08 8.56 -11.89
C GLY A 26 3.65 9.77 -12.63
N ALA A 27 2.82 10.72 -13.12
CA ALA A 27 1.35 10.73 -12.99
C ALA A 27 0.68 9.73 -13.94
N ALA A 28 -0.34 9.02 -13.44
CA ALA A 28 -1.09 8.03 -14.21
C ALA A 28 -2.55 7.92 -13.70
N SER A 29 -3.36 7.08 -14.36
CA SER A 29 -4.68 6.73 -13.86
C SER A 29 -4.59 5.95 -12.55
N ALA A 30 -5.66 5.93 -11.75
CA ALA A 30 -5.70 5.22 -10.47
C ALA A 30 -5.32 3.73 -10.60
N LEU A 31 -5.80 3.05 -11.64
CA LEU A 31 -5.46 1.66 -11.88
C LEU A 31 -3.98 1.52 -12.28
N THR A 32 -3.53 2.28 -13.26
CA THR A 32 -2.14 2.22 -13.74
C THR A 32 -1.12 2.54 -12.64
N VAL A 33 -1.36 3.54 -11.78
CA VAL A 33 -0.43 3.87 -10.70
C VAL A 33 -0.37 2.73 -9.66
N SER A 34 -1.48 2.06 -9.42
CA SER A 34 -1.55 0.92 -8.50
C SER A 34 -0.82 -0.30 -9.05
N ASP A 35 -1.04 -0.64 -10.33
CA ASP A 35 -0.31 -1.71 -11.03
C ASP A 35 1.21 -1.45 -10.99
N HIS A 36 1.61 -0.25 -11.36
CA HIS A 36 3.02 0.14 -11.40
C HIS A 36 3.67 0.13 -10.02
N MET A 37 2.94 0.50 -8.97
CA MET A 37 3.43 0.43 -7.60
C MET A 37 3.70 -1.01 -7.16
N HIS A 38 2.81 -1.95 -7.49
CA HIS A 38 3.03 -3.37 -7.19
C HIS A 38 4.22 -3.95 -7.94
N VAL A 39 4.34 -3.66 -9.24
CA VAL A 39 5.47 -4.11 -10.05
C VAL A 39 6.78 -3.48 -9.56
N ALA A 40 6.78 -2.19 -9.20
CA ALA A 40 7.96 -1.53 -8.66
C ALA A 40 8.42 -2.14 -7.33
N ARG A 41 7.49 -2.45 -6.41
CA ARG A 41 7.81 -3.16 -5.15
C ARG A 41 8.38 -4.54 -5.43
N TRP A 42 7.76 -5.31 -6.31
CA TRP A 42 8.27 -6.63 -6.70
C TRP A 42 9.69 -6.55 -7.31
N LEU A 43 9.93 -5.58 -8.20
CA LEU A 43 11.26 -5.36 -8.76
C LEU A 43 12.28 -4.99 -7.68
N LEU A 44 11.89 -4.16 -6.72
CA LEU A 44 12.75 -3.75 -5.63
C LEU A 44 13.13 -4.95 -4.75
N ASP A 45 12.17 -5.78 -4.36
CA ASP A 45 12.39 -6.99 -3.58
C ASP A 45 13.29 -7.98 -4.37
N ARG A 46 13.01 -8.17 -5.66
CA ARG A 46 13.79 -9.07 -6.51
C ARG A 46 15.24 -8.61 -6.72
N ILE A 47 15.46 -7.31 -6.89
CA ILE A 47 16.81 -6.74 -7.05
C ILE A 47 17.58 -6.78 -5.71
N ALA A 48 16.88 -6.59 -4.60
CA ALA A 48 17.48 -6.62 -3.26
C ALA A 48 18.21 -7.95 -2.97
N GLU A 49 17.71 -9.06 -3.52
CA GLU A 49 18.37 -10.38 -3.41
C GLU A 49 19.79 -10.38 -4.01
N ASP A 50 20.01 -9.66 -5.11
CA ASP A 50 21.32 -9.60 -5.77
C ASP A 50 22.36 -8.76 -4.98
N TYR A 51 21.88 -7.96 -4.02
CA TYR A 51 22.70 -7.08 -3.17
C TYR A 51 22.76 -7.53 -1.71
N ASP A 52 22.16 -8.67 -1.37
CA ASP A 52 22.08 -9.19 0.00
C ASP A 52 21.52 -8.16 0.99
N VAL A 53 20.44 -7.46 0.58
CA VAL A 53 19.74 -6.49 1.41
C VAL A 53 18.26 -6.85 1.53
N VAL A 54 17.62 -6.41 2.62
CA VAL A 54 16.20 -6.64 2.89
C VAL A 54 15.43 -5.34 2.73
N ILE A 55 14.34 -5.39 1.97
CA ILE A 55 13.42 -4.27 1.83
C ILE A 55 12.36 -4.32 2.93
N SER A 56 12.11 -3.19 3.58
CA SER A 56 11.07 -3.05 4.58
C SER A 56 10.08 -1.97 4.18
N TYR A 57 8.80 -2.34 4.14
CA TYR A 57 7.67 -1.41 3.97
C TYR A 57 6.95 -1.12 5.29
N ALA A 58 7.55 -1.46 6.44
CA ALA A 58 6.95 -1.20 7.74
C ALA A 58 6.67 0.30 7.96
N ALA A 59 5.57 0.63 8.65
CA ALA A 59 5.18 2.01 8.91
C ALA A 59 6.23 2.78 9.72
N LYS A 60 6.91 2.09 10.64
CA LYS A 60 7.97 2.64 11.50
C LYS A 60 9.11 1.61 11.59
N PRO A 61 9.95 1.46 10.55
CA PRO A 61 10.99 0.43 10.54
C PRO A 61 12.07 0.65 11.60
N GLN A 62 12.39 1.91 11.91
CA GLN A 62 13.34 2.28 12.95
C GLN A 62 12.63 2.93 14.13
N LYS A 63 12.79 2.38 15.33
CA LYS A 63 12.28 2.98 16.58
C LYS A 63 13.07 4.23 16.96
N GLY A 64 12.46 5.10 17.78
CA GLY A 64 13.08 6.33 18.26
C GLY A 64 12.65 7.56 17.48
N ASP A 65 13.48 8.60 17.53
CA ASP A 65 13.18 9.95 16.98
C ASP A 65 13.43 10.04 15.48
N TRP A 66 12.87 9.11 14.72
CA TRP A 66 12.94 9.05 13.26
C TRP A 66 11.56 9.23 12.63
N ASN A 67 11.52 9.67 11.38
CA ASN A 67 10.31 9.64 10.58
C ASN A 67 9.88 8.18 10.29
N GLY A 68 8.60 7.97 10.03
CA GLY A 68 8.08 6.70 9.52
C GLY A 68 8.08 6.66 7.99
N ALA A 69 7.74 5.50 7.43
CA ALA A 69 7.64 5.29 6.00
C ALA A 69 6.19 5.45 5.51
N GLY A 70 5.95 6.47 4.66
CA GLY A 70 4.67 6.78 4.06
C GLY A 70 4.61 6.45 2.58
N ALA A 71 3.40 6.30 2.06
CA ALA A 71 3.10 6.28 0.63
C ALA A 71 2.20 7.47 0.29
N HIS A 72 2.75 8.67 0.31
CA HIS A 72 2.01 9.88 0.02
C HIS A 72 1.37 9.80 -1.36
N THR A 73 0.06 10.06 -1.41
CA THR A 73 -0.71 9.87 -2.64
C THR A 73 -1.19 11.21 -3.18
N ASN A 74 -0.58 11.65 -4.26
CA ASN A 74 -1.04 12.81 -5.02
C ASN A 74 -2.24 12.44 -5.87
N PHE A 75 -3.30 13.21 -5.79
CA PHE A 75 -4.52 12.95 -6.57
C PHE A 75 -5.11 14.24 -7.15
N SER A 76 -5.73 14.11 -8.32
CA SER A 76 -6.38 15.23 -9.00
C SER A 76 -7.58 14.73 -9.81
N THR A 77 -8.68 15.43 -9.70
CA THR A 77 -9.84 15.25 -10.60
C THR A 77 -9.79 16.27 -11.74
N LYS A 78 -10.63 16.05 -12.77
CA LYS A 78 -10.78 17.05 -13.85
C LYS A 78 -11.20 18.43 -13.29
N ALA A 79 -12.09 18.46 -12.31
CA ALA A 79 -12.52 19.71 -11.65
C ALA A 79 -11.35 20.39 -10.93
N MET A 80 -10.56 19.65 -10.14
CA MET A 80 -9.41 20.19 -9.41
C MET A 80 -8.35 20.79 -10.34
N ARG A 81 -8.18 20.25 -11.55
CA ARG A 81 -7.25 20.80 -12.54
C ARG A 81 -7.71 22.11 -13.19
N ASN A 82 -8.95 22.52 -12.92
CA ASN A 82 -9.51 23.76 -13.45
C ASN A 82 -9.86 24.77 -12.36
N ASP A 83 -10.16 24.34 -11.13
CA ASP A 83 -10.68 25.19 -10.08
C ASP A 83 -10.18 24.78 -8.68
N TYR A 84 -9.72 25.76 -7.92
CA TYR A 84 -9.27 25.57 -6.53
C TYR A 84 -10.39 25.19 -5.58
N SER A 85 -11.61 25.63 -5.82
CA SER A 85 -12.77 25.29 -4.98
C SER A 85 -13.02 23.77 -4.95
N ALA A 86 -12.73 23.09 -6.06
CA ALA A 86 -12.82 21.63 -6.15
C ALA A 86 -11.74 20.94 -5.29
N ILE A 87 -10.56 21.57 -5.13
CA ILE A 87 -9.50 21.06 -4.24
C ILE A 87 -9.94 21.19 -2.78
N ASP A 88 -10.47 22.33 -2.39
CA ASP A 88 -11.00 22.56 -1.04
C ASP A 88 -12.15 21.60 -0.70
N ALA A 89 -13.08 21.41 -1.64
CA ALA A 89 -14.17 20.44 -1.51
C ALA A 89 -13.66 19.00 -1.33
N ALA A 90 -12.65 18.60 -2.10
CA ALA A 90 -12.02 17.29 -1.97
C ALA A 90 -11.37 17.10 -0.58
N CYS A 91 -10.64 18.09 -0.09
CA CYS A 91 -10.05 18.07 1.25
C CYS A 91 -11.12 17.95 2.34
N LYS A 92 -12.22 18.70 2.24
CA LYS A 92 -13.36 18.60 3.17
C LYS A 92 -14.02 17.22 3.13
N ALA A 93 -14.20 16.65 1.94
CA ALA A 93 -14.74 15.31 1.78
C ALA A 93 -13.86 14.25 2.45
N LEU A 94 -12.53 14.31 2.27
CA LEU A 94 -11.59 13.43 2.96
C LEU A 94 -11.65 13.58 4.49
N GLY A 95 -11.85 14.82 4.97
CA GLY A 95 -12.02 15.11 6.39
C GLY A 95 -13.30 14.52 7.01
N SER A 96 -14.36 14.30 6.22
CA SER A 96 -15.60 13.68 6.71
C SER A 96 -15.50 12.16 6.91
N LYS A 97 -14.43 11.52 6.39
CA LYS A 97 -14.24 10.06 6.38
C LYS A 97 -12.89 9.61 6.96
N VAL A 98 -12.37 10.34 7.95
CA VAL A 98 -11.03 10.14 8.49
C VAL A 98 -10.76 8.68 8.86
N MET A 99 -11.59 8.09 9.71
CA MET A 99 -11.38 6.74 10.22
C MET A 99 -11.62 5.66 9.16
N GLU A 100 -12.53 5.89 8.20
CA GLU A 100 -12.73 4.99 7.06
C GLU A 100 -11.44 4.87 6.23
N HIS A 101 -10.75 5.98 6.01
CA HIS A 101 -9.47 6.00 5.29
C HIS A 101 -8.34 5.43 6.13
N VAL A 102 -8.13 5.94 7.34
CA VAL A 102 -7.00 5.56 8.20
C VAL A 102 -6.97 4.07 8.50
N SER A 103 -8.13 3.45 8.79
CA SER A 103 -8.21 2.01 9.05
C SER A 103 -7.89 1.11 7.84
N ASN A 104 -7.79 1.69 6.64
CA ASN A 104 -7.47 0.99 5.40
C ASN A 104 -6.16 1.47 4.76
N TYR A 105 -5.42 2.35 5.42
CA TYR A 105 -4.21 2.97 4.89
C TYR A 105 -2.90 2.29 5.32
N GLY A 106 -2.98 1.00 5.62
CA GLY A 106 -1.86 0.15 5.97
C GLY A 106 -1.84 -0.27 7.44
N HIS A 107 -0.95 -1.18 7.76
CA HIS A 107 -0.79 -1.70 9.12
C HIS A 107 0.05 -0.76 9.98
N ASP A 108 -0.21 -0.75 11.29
CA ASP A 108 0.56 0.00 12.29
C ASP A 108 0.62 1.52 12.02
N ILE A 109 -0.50 2.07 11.53
CA ILE A 109 -0.57 3.48 11.13
C ILE A 109 -0.37 4.44 12.30
N GLU A 110 -0.73 4.03 13.50
CA GLU A 110 -0.62 4.81 14.73
C GLU A 110 0.85 5.06 15.12
N SER A 111 1.73 4.12 14.83
CA SER A 111 3.17 4.27 15.09
C SER A 111 3.82 5.34 14.21
N ARG A 112 3.25 5.62 13.03
CA ARG A 112 3.72 6.64 12.10
C ARG A 112 2.99 7.97 12.23
N LEU A 113 1.65 7.97 12.30
CA LEU A 113 0.84 9.19 12.37
C LEU A 113 0.68 9.67 13.81
N THR A 114 1.75 10.17 14.39
CA THR A 114 1.83 10.57 15.81
C THR A 114 1.59 12.05 16.07
N GLY A 115 1.58 12.89 15.02
CA GLY A 115 1.60 14.35 15.14
C GLY A 115 3.01 14.94 15.23
N LYS A 116 4.04 14.10 15.10
CA LYS A 116 5.46 14.46 15.00
C LYS A 116 6.01 14.04 13.64
N HIS A 117 7.25 14.41 13.34
CA HIS A 117 7.94 13.99 12.11
C HIS A 117 7.12 14.26 10.83
N GLU A 118 6.60 15.48 10.72
CA GLU A 118 5.79 15.92 9.57
C GLU A 118 4.52 15.09 9.33
N THR A 119 3.87 14.60 10.39
CA THR A 119 2.58 13.92 10.31
C THR A 119 1.52 14.58 11.18
N ALA A 120 0.25 14.51 10.78
CA ALA A 120 -0.87 14.73 11.68
C ALA A 120 -1.15 13.45 12.49
N PRO A 121 -1.70 13.55 13.72
CA PRO A 121 -2.16 12.37 14.45
C PRO A 121 -3.21 11.59 13.65
N TYR A 122 -3.19 10.25 13.72
CA TYR A 122 -4.09 9.38 12.94
C TYR A 122 -5.58 9.66 13.17
N ASN A 123 -5.95 10.12 14.36
CA ASN A 123 -7.32 10.41 14.77
C ASN A 123 -7.75 11.87 14.55
N LYS A 124 -6.87 12.71 13.96
CA LYS A 124 -7.17 14.10 13.62
C LYS A 124 -7.00 14.33 12.13
N PHE A 125 -7.83 15.18 11.58
CA PHE A 125 -7.72 15.59 10.20
C PHE A 125 -7.44 17.09 10.10
N THR A 126 -6.42 17.40 9.33
CA THR A 126 -6.08 18.78 8.97
C THR A 126 -5.66 18.82 7.51
N TYR A 127 -5.86 19.96 6.87
CA TYR A 127 -5.29 20.22 5.56
C TYR A 127 -4.82 21.67 5.45
N GLY A 128 -3.88 21.94 4.58
CA GLY A 128 -3.37 23.29 4.40
C GLY A 128 -2.32 23.42 3.31
N VAL A 129 -2.10 24.67 2.90
CA VAL A 129 -1.10 25.01 1.88
C VAL A 129 0.31 24.85 2.47
N SER A 130 1.17 24.10 1.77
CA SER A 130 2.57 23.83 2.14
C SER A 130 2.76 23.22 3.55
N ASN A 131 1.69 22.76 4.18
CA ASN A 131 1.75 22.22 5.52
C ASN A 131 2.12 20.74 5.51
N ARG A 132 3.39 20.41 5.80
CA ARG A 132 3.88 19.03 5.87
C ARG A 132 3.36 18.26 7.09
N GLY A 133 2.94 18.94 8.15
CA GLY A 133 2.32 18.35 9.34
C GLY A 133 0.82 18.10 9.20
N ALA A 134 0.22 18.35 8.04
CA ALA A 134 -1.20 18.11 7.80
C ALA A 134 -1.47 16.70 7.25
N SER A 135 -2.71 16.23 7.42
CA SER A 135 -3.20 14.99 6.81
C SER A 135 -3.24 15.08 5.29
N VAL A 136 -3.64 16.25 4.78
CA VAL A 136 -3.65 16.55 3.34
C VAL A 136 -2.93 17.86 3.09
N ARG A 137 -1.94 17.83 2.22
CA ARG A 137 -1.18 19.02 1.80
C ARG A 137 -1.68 19.50 0.44
N ILE A 138 -1.91 20.82 0.33
CA ILE A 138 -2.07 21.49 -0.94
C ILE A 138 -0.71 22.11 -1.28
N PRO A 139 -0.05 21.72 -2.38
CA PRO A 139 1.22 22.33 -2.75
C PRO A 139 1.11 23.84 -2.93
N TRP A 140 2.15 24.56 -2.58
CA TRP A 140 2.22 26.01 -2.73
C TRP A 140 1.88 26.49 -4.15
N GLN A 141 2.42 25.78 -5.13
CA GLN A 141 2.21 26.09 -6.54
C GLN A 141 0.73 25.97 -6.94
N VAL A 142 0.06 24.94 -6.43
CA VAL A 142 -1.39 24.72 -6.66
C VAL A 142 -2.21 25.88 -6.05
N ALA A 143 -1.84 26.32 -4.87
CA ALA A 143 -2.51 27.46 -4.21
C ALA A 143 -2.32 28.76 -4.98
N ARG A 144 -1.12 29.00 -5.54
CA ARG A 144 -0.79 30.13 -6.39
C ARG A 144 -1.57 30.08 -7.71
N ASP A 145 -1.54 28.93 -8.40
CA ASP A 145 -2.10 28.76 -9.74
C ASP A 145 -3.63 28.52 -9.71
N LYS A 146 -4.20 28.43 -8.50
CA LYS A 146 -5.64 28.20 -8.23
C LYS A 146 -6.20 26.96 -8.92
N LYS A 147 -5.38 25.96 -9.16
CA LYS A 147 -5.75 24.68 -9.78
C LYS A 147 -4.62 23.65 -9.61
N GLY A 148 -4.93 22.35 -9.69
CA GLY A 148 -3.91 21.30 -9.66
C GLY A 148 -4.33 20.04 -8.93
N TYR A 149 -3.65 19.71 -7.81
CA TYR A 149 -3.80 18.46 -7.08
C TYR A 149 -3.68 18.68 -5.57
N ALA A 150 -4.02 17.65 -4.81
CA ALA A 150 -3.74 17.57 -3.37
C ALA A 150 -2.98 16.29 -3.06
N GLU A 151 -2.24 16.28 -1.96
CA GLU A 151 -1.44 15.17 -1.48
C GLU A 151 -2.05 14.60 -0.21
N ASP A 152 -2.57 13.38 -0.24
CA ASP A 152 -2.92 12.64 0.97
C ASP A 152 -1.66 12.02 1.58
N ARG A 153 -1.28 12.49 2.76
CA ARG A 153 -0.04 12.12 3.45
C ARG A 153 -0.23 10.99 4.46
N ARG A 154 -1.47 10.50 4.61
CA ARG A 154 -1.83 9.50 5.61
C ARG A 154 -1.44 8.06 5.27
N PRO A 155 -1.43 7.60 4.00
CA PRO A 155 -1.13 6.21 3.71
C PRO A 155 0.28 5.80 4.12
N ASN A 156 0.44 4.59 4.68
CA ASN A 156 1.71 4.00 5.04
C ASN A 156 2.42 3.35 3.84
N ALA A 157 3.71 3.12 3.95
CA ALA A 157 4.48 2.42 2.91
C ALA A 157 3.98 0.99 2.63
N ASN A 158 3.38 0.31 3.60
CA ASN A 158 2.83 -1.05 3.47
C ASN A 158 1.38 -1.10 2.95
N VAL A 159 0.82 0.02 2.53
CA VAL A 159 -0.56 0.08 2.06
C VAL A 159 -0.75 -0.65 0.73
N ASP A 160 -1.97 -1.17 0.53
CA ASP A 160 -2.42 -1.61 -0.78
C ASP A 160 -2.79 -0.38 -1.64
N PRO A 161 -2.07 -0.12 -2.75
CA PRO A 161 -2.31 1.04 -3.60
C PRO A 161 -3.70 1.05 -4.26
N TYR A 162 -4.30 -0.11 -4.53
CA TYR A 162 -5.68 -0.17 -5.05
C TYR A 162 -6.69 0.29 -4.01
N VAL A 163 -6.48 -0.04 -2.75
CA VAL A 163 -7.36 0.40 -1.65
C VAL A 163 -7.29 1.91 -1.48
N VAL A 164 -6.09 2.50 -1.50
CA VAL A 164 -5.90 3.95 -1.38
C VAL A 164 -6.59 4.68 -2.52
N THR A 165 -6.29 4.29 -3.76
CA THR A 165 -6.85 4.97 -4.94
C THR A 165 -8.37 4.83 -5.02
N ARG A 166 -8.92 3.66 -4.68
CA ARG A 166 -10.36 3.44 -4.58
C ARG A 166 -11.01 4.35 -3.55
N LEU A 167 -10.50 4.39 -2.32
CA LEU A 167 -11.07 5.20 -1.23
C LEU A 167 -11.04 6.69 -1.56
N ILE A 168 -9.95 7.19 -2.14
CA ILE A 168 -9.86 8.58 -2.60
C ILE A 168 -10.91 8.86 -3.67
N LEU A 169 -11.05 7.99 -4.68
CA LEU A 169 -12.04 8.16 -5.75
C LEU A 169 -13.48 8.12 -5.22
N GLU A 170 -13.80 7.14 -4.37
CA GLU A 170 -15.13 7.01 -3.77
C GLU A 170 -15.50 8.24 -2.91
N THR A 171 -14.51 8.79 -2.22
CA THR A 171 -14.74 9.94 -1.33
C THR A 171 -14.83 11.25 -2.12
N VAL A 172 -13.91 11.50 -3.03
CA VAL A 172 -13.79 12.78 -3.73
C VAL A 172 -14.74 12.89 -4.91
N CYS A 173 -15.02 11.78 -5.61
CA CYS A 173 -15.90 11.78 -6.77
C CYS A 173 -17.35 11.36 -6.42
N GLY A 174 -17.64 10.96 -5.18
CA GLY A 174 -18.95 10.48 -4.79
C GLY A 174 -19.37 9.20 -5.52
N ALA A 175 -18.38 8.38 -5.94
CA ALA A 175 -18.66 7.14 -6.65
C ALA A 175 -19.57 6.25 -5.78
N ALA A 176 -20.76 5.92 -6.30
CA ALA A 176 -21.63 4.94 -5.67
C ALA A 176 -20.83 3.66 -5.43
N LYS A 177 -20.94 3.11 -4.21
CA LYS A 177 -20.27 1.83 -3.88
C LYS A 177 -20.62 0.83 -4.97
N ALA A 178 -19.65 0.45 -5.78
CA ALA A 178 -19.84 -0.66 -6.69
C ALA A 178 -20.37 -1.84 -5.85
N PRO A 179 -21.43 -2.55 -6.30
CA PRO A 179 -21.96 -3.67 -5.53
C PRO A 179 -20.81 -4.63 -5.27
N VAL A 180 -20.47 -4.83 -3.99
CA VAL A 180 -19.47 -5.80 -3.57
C VAL A 180 -19.89 -7.11 -4.19
N ALA A 181 -19.10 -7.63 -5.14
CA ALA A 181 -19.36 -8.91 -5.75
C ALA A 181 -19.54 -9.91 -4.60
N LYS A 182 -20.79 -10.40 -4.41
CA LYS A 182 -21.09 -11.37 -3.37
C LYS A 182 -20.10 -12.52 -3.60
N LYS A 183 -19.21 -12.75 -2.62
CA LYS A 183 -18.26 -13.87 -2.66
C LYS A 183 -19.05 -15.09 -3.11
N ALA A 184 -18.74 -15.64 -4.28
CA ALA A 184 -19.33 -16.85 -4.76
C ALA A 184 -19.15 -17.89 -3.65
N LYS A 185 -20.25 -18.42 -3.10
CA LYS A 185 -20.20 -19.50 -2.14
C LYS A 185 -19.50 -20.64 -2.84
N THR A 186 -18.25 -20.88 -2.53
CA THR A 186 -17.54 -22.07 -2.94
C THR A 186 -18.34 -23.25 -2.40
N LYS A 187 -19.03 -23.96 -3.30
CA LYS A 187 -19.66 -25.22 -2.95
C LYS A 187 -18.55 -26.13 -2.43
N SER A 188 -18.64 -26.51 -1.17
CA SER A 188 -17.75 -27.50 -0.58
C SER A 188 -17.84 -28.78 -1.41
N VAL A 189 -16.76 -29.10 -2.11
CA VAL A 189 -16.62 -30.41 -2.77
C VAL A 189 -16.48 -31.43 -1.66
N LYS A 190 -17.48 -32.30 -1.48
CA LYS A 190 -17.39 -33.44 -0.58
C LYS A 190 -16.22 -34.32 -1.03
N PRO A 191 -15.32 -34.76 -0.13
CA PRO A 191 -14.25 -35.66 -0.49
C PRO A 191 -14.84 -37.02 -0.92
N ALA A 192 -14.34 -37.56 -2.04
CA ALA A 192 -14.71 -38.86 -2.55
C ALA A 192 -14.30 -39.96 -1.56
N PRO A 193 -15.09 -41.08 -1.44
CA PRO A 193 -14.80 -42.17 -0.52
C PRO A 193 -13.51 -42.91 -0.92
N LYS A 194 -12.57 -43.01 0.00
CA LYS A 194 -11.34 -43.81 -0.16
C LYS A 194 -11.69 -45.29 -0.30
N LYS A 195 -11.42 -45.91 -1.45
CA LYS A 195 -11.46 -47.38 -1.61
C LYS A 195 -10.33 -47.99 -0.79
N SER A 196 -10.69 -48.80 0.19
CA SER A 196 -9.75 -49.63 0.96
C SER A 196 -9.31 -50.84 0.11
N THR A 197 -8.06 -50.87 -0.30
CA THR A 197 -7.45 -52.11 -0.82
C THR A 197 -6.65 -52.75 0.31
N ALA A 198 -7.28 -53.72 0.97
CA ALA A 198 -6.57 -54.65 1.83
C ALA A 198 -5.72 -55.59 0.97
N LYS A 199 -4.38 -55.50 1.10
CA LYS A 199 -3.46 -56.54 0.62
C LYS A 199 -2.87 -57.28 1.82
N SER A 200 -3.19 -58.56 1.92
CA SER A 200 -2.65 -59.52 2.85
C SER A 200 -1.12 -59.66 2.69
N VAL A 201 -0.38 -59.51 3.78
CA VAL A 201 1.04 -59.83 3.83
C VAL A 201 1.19 -61.22 4.39
N LYS A 202 1.64 -62.20 3.56
CA LYS A 202 2.09 -63.51 3.98
C LYS A 202 3.43 -63.38 4.74
N LYS A 203 3.45 -63.95 5.95
CA LYS A 203 4.68 -64.22 6.72
C LYS A 203 5.52 -65.28 6.00
N SER A 204 6.82 -65.02 5.80
CA SER A 204 7.82 -66.06 5.60
C SER A 204 8.86 -65.96 6.72
N LYS A 205 9.04 -67.12 7.40
CA LYS A 205 10.03 -67.39 8.45
C LYS A 205 11.36 -67.80 7.85
N GLY A 206 12.43 -67.50 8.57
CA GLY A 206 13.72 -68.18 8.51
C GLY A 206 14.82 -67.34 7.84
N ALA A 207 16.08 -67.31 8.27
CA ALA A 207 16.84 -68.12 9.19
C ALA A 207 18.07 -67.36 9.66
N LYS A 208 18.64 -67.81 10.75
CA LYS A 208 19.88 -67.42 11.41
C LYS A 208 21.14 -67.59 10.55
N SER A 209 22.20 -66.82 10.83
CA SER A 209 23.61 -67.20 11.01
C SER A 209 24.48 -65.98 10.90
N SER A 210 25.17 -65.50 11.87
CA SER A 210 26.38 -65.83 12.61
C SER A 210 27.71 -65.38 11.94
N LYS A 211 28.40 -64.50 12.69
CA LYS A 211 29.85 -64.42 12.95
C LYS A 211 30.81 -63.65 12.02
N LYS A 212 31.52 -62.75 12.70
CA LYS A 212 32.98 -62.45 12.70
C LYS A 212 33.58 -61.84 11.43
N LYS A 213 34.23 -60.76 11.50
CA LYS A 213 35.42 -60.27 12.22
C LYS A 213 35.41 -58.77 12.32
#